data_f48231f09df79d9f486ec18cafc976ee
#
_entry.id   f48231f09df79d9f486ec18cafc976ee
#
_cell.length_a   1.000
_cell.length_b   1.000
_cell.length_c   1.000
_cell.angle_alpha   90.00
_cell.angle_beta   90.00
_cell.angle_gamma   90.00
#
_symmetry.space_group_name_H-M   'P 1'
#
loop_
_entity.id
_entity.type
_entity.pdbx_description
1 polymer ?
#
loop_
_entity_poly.entity_id
_entity_poly.type
_entity_poly.pdbx_seq_one_letter_code
_entity_poly.pdbx_strand_id
1 'polypeptide(L)'
;MKEKGYVQVYTGNGKGKTTAAIGLAIRALGAGFKVLFTQFVKGLPYSEHNVLSRFENLTIKQFGRPEFIHSKPSLEDIQAAKDGYNFVLDVFNNNSASYDVVILDEANIAVFFGLFTEDELLELIKKKPQNTELVITGRFATQKIIDAADLVTEMKETKHYYTQGVIARDGIEK
;
A
#
# COMPACT_ATOMS: atom_id res chain seq x y z
N MET A 1 -20.08 -11.28 14.99
CA MET A 1 -20.12 -10.03 14.17
C MET A 1 -18.67 -9.59 14.03
N LYS A 2 -18.19 -9.41 12.79
CA LYS A 2 -16.87 -8.77 12.62
C LYS A 2 -17.00 -7.31 13.06
N GLU A 3 -16.05 -6.85 13.84
CA GLU A 3 -15.99 -5.44 14.25
C GLU A 3 -15.78 -4.53 13.05
N LYS A 4 -16.07 -3.24 13.22
CA LYS A 4 -15.81 -2.23 12.17
C LYS A 4 -14.31 -2.16 11.87
N GLY A 5 -13.95 -2.19 10.59
CA GLY A 5 -12.60 -1.89 10.14
C GLY A 5 -12.39 -0.39 9.93
N TYR A 6 -11.18 0.06 10.14
CA TYR A 6 -10.77 1.46 10.09
C TYR A 6 -9.84 1.73 8.91
N VAL A 7 -9.60 3.01 8.62
CA VAL A 7 -8.65 3.47 7.61
C VAL A 7 -7.38 3.98 8.30
N GLN A 8 -6.26 3.37 7.98
CA GLN A 8 -4.95 3.76 8.49
C GLN A 8 -4.08 4.31 7.37
N VAL A 9 -3.36 5.39 7.64
CA VAL A 9 -2.39 5.98 6.72
C VAL A 9 -1.00 6.00 7.37
N TYR A 10 -0.01 5.39 6.69
CA TYR A 10 1.39 5.46 7.08
C TYR A 10 2.14 6.31 6.07
N THR A 11 2.54 7.51 6.46
CA THR A 11 3.17 8.50 5.58
C THR A 11 4.49 9.03 6.13
N GLY A 12 5.01 10.08 5.55
CA GLY A 12 6.27 10.71 5.94
C GLY A 12 7.50 10.22 5.17
N ASN A 13 8.61 10.95 5.32
CA ASN A 13 9.85 10.71 4.58
C ASN A 13 10.73 9.59 5.17
N GLY A 14 10.52 9.24 6.45
CA GLY A 14 11.28 8.22 7.15
C GLY A 14 11.03 6.81 6.60
N LYS A 15 12.00 5.93 6.80
CA LYS A 15 11.91 4.51 6.49
C LYS A 15 10.91 3.81 7.43
N GLY A 16 10.25 2.76 6.94
CA GLY A 16 9.46 1.84 7.77
C GLY A 16 7.98 1.72 7.40
N LYS A 17 7.45 2.54 6.48
CA LYS A 17 6.02 2.50 6.08
C LYS A 17 5.58 1.12 5.58
N THR A 18 6.23 0.60 4.54
CA THR A 18 5.98 -0.75 4.02
C THR A 18 6.28 -1.81 5.08
N THR A 19 7.39 -1.66 5.85
CA THR A 19 7.76 -2.60 6.92
C THR A 19 6.68 -2.67 8.01
N ALA A 20 6.10 -1.55 8.41
CA ALA A 20 4.99 -1.50 9.36
C ALA A 20 3.73 -2.19 8.81
N ALA A 21 3.42 -1.93 7.53
CA ALA A 21 2.29 -2.57 6.85
C ALA A 21 2.46 -4.10 6.74
N ILE A 22 3.67 -4.56 6.42
CA ILE A 22 4.02 -6.00 6.43
C ILE A 22 3.88 -6.57 7.84
N GLY A 23 4.37 -5.88 8.86
CA GLY A 23 4.22 -6.28 10.26
C GLY A 23 2.76 -6.43 10.68
N LEU A 24 1.90 -5.50 10.25
CA LEU A 24 0.45 -5.61 10.47
C LEU A 24 -0.15 -6.79 9.70
N ALA A 25 0.25 -7.02 8.44
CA ALA A 25 -0.19 -8.18 7.66
C ALA A 25 0.14 -9.50 8.37
N ILE A 26 1.37 -9.67 8.86
CA ILE A 26 1.79 -10.86 9.62
C ILE A 26 0.97 -11.02 10.89
N ARG A 27 0.68 -9.94 11.63
CA ARG A 27 -0.17 -9.99 12.82
C ARG A 27 -1.60 -10.41 12.48
N ALA A 28 -2.17 -9.87 11.41
CA ALA A 28 -3.51 -10.21 10.93
C ALA A 28 -3.59 -11.69 10.50
N LEU A 29 -2.61 -12.18 9.75
CA LEU A 29 -2.50 -13.60 9.36
C LEU A 29 -2.40 -14.50 10.58
N GLY A 30 -1.63 -14.12 11.61
CA GLY A 30 -1.54 -14.83 12.87
C GLY A 30 -2.87 -14.91 13.64
N ALA A 31 -3.78 -13.97 13.41
CA ALA A 31 -5.16 -13.97 13.91
C ALA A 31 -6.15 -14.75 13.01
N GLY A 32 -5.67 -15.37 11.93
CA GLY A 32 -6.50 -16.12 10.96
C GLY A 32 -7.22 -15.23 9.94
N PHE A 33 -6.84 -13.95 9.83
CA PHE A 33 -7.47 -13.01 8.89
C PHE A 33 -6.98 -13.23 7.46
N LYS A 34 -7.84 -12.87 6.49
CA LYS A 34 -7.48 -12.82 5.08
C LYS A 34 -6.95 -11.45 4.71
N VAL A 35 -5.77 -11.41 4.11
CA VAL A 35 -5.06 -10.18 3.77
C VAL A 35 -4.90 -10.04 2.27
N LEU A 36 -5.26 -8.88 1.72
CA LEU A 36 -4.87 -8.43 0.39
C LEU A 36 -3.76 -7.39 0.53
N PHE A 37 -2.61 -7.68 -0.04
CA PHE A 37 -1.47 -6.76 -0.08
C PHE A 37 -1.22 -6.33 -1.52
N THR A 38 -1.57 -5.10 -1.85
CA THR A 38 -1.30 -4.52 -3.17
C THR A 38 -0.15 -3.55 -3.08
N GLN A 39 0.74 -3.58 -4.07
CA GLN A 39 1.87 -2.65 -4.18
C GLN A 39 1.78 -1.86 -5.47
N PHE A 40 1.67 -0.55 -5.33
CA PHE A 40 1.76 0.40 -6.44
C PHE A 40 3.21 0.82 -6.67
N VAL A 41 3.53 1.25 -7.90
CA VAL A 41 4.86 1.78 -8.27
C VAL A 41 6.01 0.75 -8.18
N LYS A 42 5.74 -0.43 -7.69
CA LYS A 42 6.71 -1.53 -7.54
C LYS A 42 6.40 -2.64 -8.54
N GLY A 43 7.35 -2.99 -9.39
CA GLY A 43 7.19 -4.05 -10.39
C GLY A 43 8.27 -5.14 -10.33
N LEU A 44 9.26 -4.99 -9.43
CA LEU A 44 10.25 -6.04 -9.14
C LEU A 44 9.86 -6.81 -7.89
N PRO A 45 10.17 -8.12 -7.82
CA PRO A 45 10.02 -8.88 -6.60
C PRO A 45 11.02 -8.37 -5.55
N TYR A 46 10.51 -8.03 -4.37
CA TYR A 46 11.29 -7.70 -3.18
C TYR A 46 11.41 -8.93 -2.27
N SER A 47 12.35 -8.91 -1.34
CA SER A 47 12.63 -10.05 -0.46
C SER A 47 11.40 -10.52 0.32
N GLU A 48 10.52 -9.61 0.71
CA GLU A 48 9.27 -9.94 1.41
C GLU A 48 8.33 -10.85 0.61
N HIS A 49 8.34 -10.80 -0.72
CA HIS A 49 7.50 -11.66 -1.56
C HIS A 49 7.81 -13.14 -1.38
N ASN A 50 9.10 -13.49 -1.18
CA ASN A 50 9.53 -14.87 -0.98
C ASN A 50 8.93 -15.51 0.28
N VAL A 51 8.58 -14.71 1.27
CA VAL A 51 7.96 -15.15 2.52
C VAL A 51 6.46 -15.00 2.47
N LEU A 52 5.96 -13.82 2.07
CA LEU A 52 4.55 -13.50 2.06
C LEU A 52 3.74 -14.43 1.15
N SER A 53 4.29 -14.84 -0.01
CA SER A 53 3.63 -15.76 -0.95
C SER A 53 3.38 -17.16 -0.39
N ARG A 54 3.96 -17.52 0.77
CA ARG A 54 3.77 -18.82 1.41
C ARG A 54 2.54 -18.87 2.32
N PHE A 55 1.93 -17.75 2.61
CA PHE A 55 0.73 -17.71 3.46
C PHE A 55 -0.53 -17.90 2.62
N GLU A 56 -1.31 -18.95 2.89
CA GLU A 56 -2.54 -19.27 2.15
C GLU A 56 -3.61 -18.17 2.24
N ASN A 57 -3.67 -17.47 3.37
CA ASN A 57 -4.62 -16.38 3.61
C ASN A 57 -4.12 -15.02 3.16
N LEU A 58 -3.02 -14.95 2.41
CA LEU A 58 -2.49 -13.70 1.87
C LEU A 58 -2.49 -13.73 0.34
N THR A 59 -3.10 -12.72 -0.25
CA THR A 59 -2.99 -12.42 -1.68
C THR A 59 -2.07 -11.21 -1.86
N ILE A 60 -0.98 -11.37 -2.61
CA ILE A 60 -0.10 -10.27 -2.98
C ILE A 60 -0.23 -9.95 -4.47
N LYS A 61 -0.32 -8.67 -4.81
CA LYS A 61 -0.41 -8.18 -6.19
C LYS A 61 0.45 -6.94 -6.36
N GLN A 62 1.18 -6.87 -7.45
CA GLN A 62 1.98 -5.69 -7.82
C GLN A 62 1.37 -5.00 -9.03
N PHE A 63 1.31 -3.68 -8.98
CA PHE A 63 0.76 -2.79 -9.99
C PHE A 63 1.76 -1.66 -10.27
N GLY A 64 2.91 -2.03 -10.77
CA GLY A 64 3.98 -1.15 -11.16
C GLY A 64 4.87 -1.82 -12.18
N ARG A 65 5.86 -1.08 -12.68
CA ARG A 65 6.86 -1.56 -13.62
C ARG A 65 8.21 -1.75 -12.91
N PRO A 66 9.12 -2.54 -13.50
CA PRO A 66 10.46 -2.73 -12.94
C PRO A 66 11.27 -1.44 -12.87
N GLU A 67 11.01 -0.49 -13.76
CA GLU A 67 11.73 0.78 -13.85
C GLU A 67 11.23 1.77 -12.80
N PHE A 68 12.16 2.49 -12.18
CA PHE A 68 11.80 3.56 -11.24
C PHE A 68 11.28 4.80 -11.99
N ILE A 69 10.24 5.41 -11.47
CA ILE A 69 9.74 6.69 -11.97
C ILE A 69 10.64 7.80 -11.41
N HIS A 70 11.54 8.34 -12.26
CA HIS A 70 12.47 9.40 -11.85
C HIS A 70 11.92 10.82 -12.05
N SER A 71 10.97 11.01 -12.97
CA SER A 71 10.42 12.33 -13.29
C SER A 71 8.95 12.26 -13.71
N LYS A 72 8.68 12.06 -14.99
CA LYS A 72 7.33 11.87 -15.52
C LYS A 72 7.03 10.38 -15.67
N PRO A 73 5.87 9.91 -15.18
CA PRO A 73 5.44 8.54 -15.44
C PRO A 73 5.16 8.33 -16.94
N SER A 74 5.38 7.12 -17.40
CA SER A 74 4.98 6.68 -18.72
C SER A 74 3.47 6.35 -18.78
N LEU A 75 2.93 6.15 -19.96
CA LEU A 75 1.55 5.68 -20.12
C LEU A 75 1.36 4.29 -19.53
N GLU A 76 2.39 3.44 -19.60
CA GLU A 76 2.38 2.10 -19.03
C GLU A 76 2.41 2.12 -17.50
N ASP A 77 3.11 3.08 -16.87
CA ASP A 77 3.09 3.28 -15.41
C ASP A 77 1.68 3.67 -14.95
N ILE A 78 1.06 4.60 -15.69
CA ILE A 78 -0.32 5.04 -15.43
C ILE A 78 -1.29 3.85 -15.59
N GLN A 79 -1.16 3.08 -16.66
CA GLN A 79 -2.03 1.93 -16.92
C GLN A 79 -1.90 0.88 -15.81
N ALA A 80 -0.67 0.50 -15.43
CA ALA A 80 -0.44 -0.47 -14.36
C ALA A 80 -1.08 -0.04 -13.03
N ALA A 81 -0.93 1.24 -12.67
CA ALA A 81 -1.54 1.76 -11.45
C ALA A 81 -3.08 1.83 -11.54
N LYS A 82 -3.63 2.17 -12.72
CA LYS A 82 -5.09 2.13 -12.97
C LYS A 82 -5.65 0.72 -12.90
N ASP A 83 -4.93 -0.27 -13.41
CA ASP A 83 -5.32 -1.68 -13.28
C ASP A 83 -5.39 -2.09 -11.80
N GLY A 84 -4.43 -1.60 -10.98
CA GLY A 84 -4.43 -1.81 -9.55
C GLY A 84 -5.60 -1.12 -8.84
N TYR A 85 -5.89 0.12 -9.19
CA TYR A 85 -7.05 0.85 -8.68
C TYR A 85 -8.35 0.08 -9.00
N ASN A 86 -8.56 -0.28 -10.27
CA ASN A 86 -9.75 -1.01 -10.72
C ASN A 86 -9.87 -2.37 -10.02
N PHE A 87 -8.76 -3.10 -9.86
CA PHE A 87 -8.73 -4.37 -9.14
C PHE A 87 -9.22 -4.21 -7.70
N VAL A 88 -8.72 -3.21 -6.97
CA VAL A 88 -9.15 -2.97 -5.58
C VAL A 88 -10.63 -2.53 -5.53
N LEU A 89 -11.05 -1.67 -6.46
CA LEU A 89 -12.44 -1.22 -6.57
C LEU A 89 -13.39 -2.41 -6.80
N ASP A 90 -13.01 -3.34 -7.67
CA ASP A 90 -13.77 -4.57 -7.94
C ASP A 90 -13.84 -5.48 -6.70
N VAL A 91 -12.73 -5.61 -5.96
CA VAL A 91 -12.71 -6.34 -4.69
C VAL A 91 -13.69 -5.73 -3.68
N PHE A 92 -13.75 -4.41 -3.58
CA PHE A 92 -14.67 -3.74 -2.65
C PHE A 92 -16.13 -3.82 -3.08
N ASN A 93 -16.42 -3.76 -4.38
CA ASN A 93 -17.77 -3.80 -4.92
C ASN A 93 -18.38 -5.22 -4.92
N ASN A 94 -17.58 -6.25 -5.21
CA ASN A 94 -18.11 -7.59 -5.52
C ASN A 94 -18.24 -8.52 -4.31
N ASN A 95 -17.74 -8.15 -3.13
CA ASN A 95 -17.79 -8.94 -1.88
C ASN A 95 -17.40 -10.45 -2.03
N SER A 96 -17.00 -10.90 -3.22
CA SER A 96 -16.75 -12.31 -3.55
C SER A 96 -15.46 -12.86 -2.93
N ALA A 97 -14.51 -11.97 -2.61
CA ALA A 97 -13.33 -12.30 -1.85
C ALA A 97 -13.26 -11.34 -0.65
N SER A 98 -13.94 -11.70 0.44
CA SER A 98 -13.91 -10.84 1.65
C SER A 98 -12.52 -10.89 2.27
N TYR A 99 -11.78 -9.80 2.15
CA TYR A 99 -10.55 -9.59 2.90
C TYR A 99 -10.85 -8.86 4.20
N ASP A 100 -10.22 -9.32 5.27
CA ASP A 100 -10.29 -8.66 6.58
C ASP A 100 -9.39 -7.42 6.63
N VAL A 101 -8.25 -7.49 5.92
CA VAL A 101 -7.29 -6.39 5.80
C VAL A 101 -6.93 -6.19 4.33
N VAL A 102 -6.97 -4.95 3.86
CA VAL A 102 -6.49 -4.54 2.53
C VAL A 102 -5.39 -3.51 2.72
N ILE A 103 -4.23 -3.74 2.12
CA ILE A 103 -3.07 -2.86 2.18
C ILE A 103 -2.81 -2.32 0.77
N LEU A 104 -2.78 -1.00 0.65
CA LEU A 104 -2.43 -0.26 -0.56
C LEU A 104 -1.03 0.35 -0.36
N ASP A 105 0.00 -0.47 -0.59
CA ASP A 105 1.38 -0.04 -0.39
C ASP A 105 1.84 0.89 -1.51
N GLU A 106 2.45 2.03 -1.17
CA GLU A 106 2.86 3.13 -2.04
C GLU A 106 1.72 3.81 -2.82
N ALA A 107 0.46 3.70 -2.38
CA ALA A 107 -0.67 4.36 -3.04
C ALA A 107 -0.59 5.89 -2.96
N ASN A 108 -0.06 6.47 -1.86
CA ASN A 108 0.18 7.91 -1.76
C ASN A 108 1.20 8.39 -2.80
N ILE A 109 2.24 7.60 -3.08
CA ILE A 109 3.23 7.88 -4.13
C ILE A 109 2.58 7.80 -5.52
N ALA A 110 1.68 6.84 -5.75
CA ALA A 110 0.95 6.75 -7.01
C ALA A 110 0.11 8.01 -7.26
N VAL A 111 -0.56 8.54 -6.23
CA VAL A 111 -1.27 9.83 -6.31
C VAL A 111 -0.30 10.98 -6.57
N PHE A 112 0.82 11.04 -5.85
CA PHE A 112 1.83 12.08 -6.01
C PHE A 112 2.38 12.16 -7.44
N PHE A 113 2.63 11.02 -8.08
CA PHE A 113 3.05 10.96 -9.48
C PHE A 113 1.90 11.12 -10.49
N GLY A 114 0.65 11.24 -10.04
CA GLY A 114 -0.51 11.37 -10.92
C GLY A 114 -0.83 10.09 -11.70
N LEU A 115 -0.47 8.91 -11.18
CA LEU A 115 -0.81 7.62 -11.80
C LEU A 115 -2.29 7.32 -11.68
N PHE A 116 -2.90 7.73 -10.60
CA PHE A 116 -4.34 7.90 -10.41
C PHE A 116 -4.57 9.12 -9.50
N THR A 117 -5.79 9.61 -9.47
CA THR A 117 -6.12 10.86 -8.80
C THR A 117 -6.32 10.69 -7.28
N GLU A 118 -6.19 11.79 -6.54
CA GLU A 118 -6.57 11.84 -5.13
C GLU A 118 -8.04 11.42 -4.92
N ASP A 119 -8.94 11.88 -5.78
CA ASP A 119 -10.36 11.56 -5.68
C ASP A 119 -10.63 10.05 -5.89
N GLU A 120 -9.85 9.37 -6.73
CA GLU A 120 -9.92 7.92 -6.89
C GLU A 120 -9.44 7.19 -5.62
N LEU A 121 -8.39 7.66 -4.95
CA LEU A 121 -7.98 7.08 -3.67
C LEU A 121 -9.03 7.32 -2.57
N LEU A 122 -9.64 8.50 -2.54
CA LEU A 122 -10.77 8.81 -1.66
C LEU A 122 -12.00 7.96 -1.97
N GLU A 123 -12.24 7.62 -3.24
CA GLU A 123 -13.29 6.69 -3.61
C GLU A 123 -13.06 5.29 -3.03
N LEU A 124 -11.84 4.76 -3.09
CA LEU A 124 -11.50 3.48 -2.45
C LEU A 124 -11.73 3.52 -0.94
N ILE A 125 -11.34 4.61 -0.27
CA ILE A 125 -11.61 4.81 1.16
C ILE A 125 -13.12 4.74 1.44
N LYS A 126 -13.93 5.44 0.65
CA LYS A 126 -15.39 5.49 0.80
C LYS A 126 -16.07 4.15 0.48
N LYS A 127 -15.55 3.40 -0.49
CA LYS A 127 -16.08 2.12 -0.95
C LYS A 127 -15.63 0.93 -0.09
N LYS A 128 -14.66 1.14 0.77
CA LYS A 128 -14.17 0.11 1.68
C LYS A 128 -15.32 -0.60 2.41
N PRO A 129 -15.41 -1.94 2.38
CA PRO A 129 -16.40 -2.66 3.17
C PRO A 129 -16.29 -2.33 4.66
N GLN A 130 -17.44 -2.25 5.35
CA GLN A 130 -17.49 -1.79 6.75
C GLN A 130 -16.56 -2.58 7.67
N ASN A 131 -16.40 -3.89 7.43
CA ASN A 131 -15.62 -4.80 8.29
C ASN A 131 -14.18 -5.00 7.81
N THR A 132 -13.73 -4.29 6.77
CA THR A 132 -12.37 -4.39 6.24
C THR A 132 -11.51 -3.30 6.83
N GLU A 133 -10.34 -3.65 7.36
CA GLU A 133 -9.28 -2.70 7.70
C GLU A 133 -8.56 -2.28 6.42
N LEU A 134 -8.41 -0.98 6.19
CA LEU A 134 -7.70 -0.44 5.03
C LEU A 134 -6.45 0.28 5.49
N VAL A 135 -5.30 -0.12 4.94
CA VAL A 135 -4.00 0.50 5.23
C VAL A 135 -3.44 1.11 3.95
N ILE A 136 -3.13 2.38 3.98
CA ILE A 136 -2.57 3.12 2.85
C ILE A 136 -1.18 3.57 3.22
N THR A 137 -0.17 3.24 2.41
CA THR A 137 1.19 3.70 2.68
C THR A 137 1.73 4.61 1.58
N GLY A 138 2.82 5.27 1.87
CA GLY A 138 3.59 6.09 0.93
C GLY A 138 3.88 7.48 1.45
N ARG A 139 4.92 8.10 0.89
CA ARG A 139 5.24 9.52 1.13
C ARG A 139 4.14 10.41 0.53
N PHE A 140 4.08 11.65 0.96
CA PHE A 140 3.26 12.70 0.36
C PHE A 140 1.75 12.45 0.42
N ALA A 141 1.26 11.79 1.50
CA ALA A 141 -0.19 11.76 1.74
C ALA A 141 -0.74 13.20 1.76
N THR A 142 -1.77 13.43 0.98
CA THR A 142 -2.40 14.76 0.92
C THR A 142 -3.25 15.01 2.15
N GLN A 143 -3.57 16.28 2.43
CA GLN A 143 -4.40 16.62 3.58
C GLN A 143 -5.77 15.95 3.52
N LYS A 144 -6.39 15.84 2.35
CA LYS A 144 -7.70 15.18 2.20
C LYS A 144 -7.64 13.68 2.55
N ILE A 145 -6.54 12.99 2.18
CA ILE A 145 -6.34 11.58 2.55
C ILE A 145 -6.13 11.45 4.05
N ILE A 146 -5.37 12.36 4.66
CA ILE A 146 -5.16 12.42 6.11
C ILE A 146 -6.47 12.65 6.84
N ASP A 147 -7.31 13.59 6.38
CA ASP A 147 -8.60 13.93 6.98
C ASP A 147 -9.63 12.79 6.84
N ALA A 148 -9.51 11.97 5.79
CA ALA A 148 -10.38 10.83 5.55
C ALA A 148 -9.97 9.56 6.33
N ALA A 149 -8.78 9.54 6.95
CA ALA A 149 -8.28 8.42 7.72
C ALA A 149 -8.74 8.45 9.17
N ASP A 150 -8.92 7.26 9.78
CA ASP A 150 -9.20 7.10 11.20
C ASP A 150 -7.92 7.11 12.05
N LEU A 151 -6.78 6.68 11.48
CA LEU A 151 -5.46 6.66 12.12
C LEU A 151 -4.39 7.10 11.12
N VAL A 152 -3.54 8.02 11.54
CA VAL A 152 -2.41 8.47 10.74
C VAL A 152 -1.12 8.36 11.55
N THR A 153 -0.12 7.72 10.95
CA THR A 153 1.24 7.66 11.50
C THR A 153 2.22 8.29 10.52
N GLU A 154 2.89 9.35 10.96
CA GLU A 154 3.98 9.96 10.19
C GLU A 154 5.33 9.37 10.63
N MET A 155 6.02 8.74 9.69
CA MET A 155 7.41 8.27 9.88
C MET A 155 8.38 9.38 9.49
N LYS A 156 8.82 10.11 10.50
CA LYS A 156 9.72 11.25 10.33
C LYS A 156 11.16 10.78 10.11
N GLU A 157 11.80 11.31 9.06
CA GLU A 157 13.21 11.10 8.82
C GLU A 157 14.06 12.00 9.73
N THR A 158 14.42 11.47 10.91
CA THR A 158 15.31 12.17 11.84
C THR A 158 16.76 12.07 11.37
N LYS A 159 17.17 10.91 10.83
CA LYS A 159 18.49 10.66 10.24
C LYS A 159 18.35 9.51 9.25
N HIS A 160 18.99 9.61 8.10
CA HIS A 160 18.97 8.56 7.10
C HIS A 160 20.36 8.33 6.50
N TYR A 161 20.83 7.10 6.51
CA TYR A 161 22.16 6.74 5.99
C TYR A 161 22.28 6.85 4.45
N TYR A 162 21.16 6.95 3.74
CA TYR A 162 21.16 7.24 2.29
C TYR A 162 21.92 8.54 1.96
N THR A 163 21.79 9.56 2.81
CA THR A 163 22.53 10.83 2.67
C THR A 163 24.04 10.67 2.83
N GLN A 164 24.48 9.51 3.36
CA GLN A 164 25.89 9.12 3.51
C GLN A 164 26.33 8.16 2.39
N GLY A 165 25.52 7.97 1.34
CA GLY A 165 25.85 7.12 0.20
C GLY A 165 25.54 5.62 0.39
N VAL A 166 24.87 5.22 1.47
CA VAL A 166 24.46 3.82 1.66
C VAL A 166 23.32 3.51 0.69
N ILE A 167 23.56 2.61 -0.25
CA ILE A 167 22.56 2.15 -1.23
C ILE A 167 21.61 1.12 -0.62
N ALA A 168 20.46 0.89 -1.30
CA ALA A 168 19.49 -0.12 -0.89
C ALA A 168 20.10 -1.53 -0.91
N ARG A 169 19.87 -2.31 0.17
CA ARG A 169 20.44 -3.65 0.39
C ARG A 169 19.31 -4.69 0.42
N ASP A 170 19.62 -5.88 -0.08
CA ASP A 170 18.70 -7.01 -0.06
C ASP A 170 18.39 -7.42 1.38
N GLY A 171 17.10 -7.68 1.65
CA GLY A 171 16.60 -8.05 2.97
C GLY A 171 16.52 -6.90 4.00
N ILE A 172 16.96 -5.67 3.64
CA ILE A 172 16.90 -4.49 4.51
C ILE A 172 16.03 -3.39 3.90
N GLU A 173 16.28 -3.00 2.67
CA GLU A 173 15.47 -2.01 1.94
C GLU A 173 14.65 -2.62 0.79
N LYS A 174 15.05 -3.78 0.29
CA LYS A 174 14.39 -4.48 -0.83
C LYS A 174 14.49 -6.01 -0.70
#